data_a6e4f7fe4c894ce80fc45de9096b4660
#
_entry.id   a6e4f7fe4c894ce80fc45de9096b4660
#
_cell.length_a   1.000
_cell.length_b   1.000
_cell.length_c   1.000
_cell.angle_alpha   90.00
_cell.angle_beta   90.00
_cell.angle_gamma   90.00
#
_symmetry.space_group_name_H-M   'P 1'
#
loop_
_entity.id
_entity.type
_entity.pdbx_description
1 polymer ?
#
loop_
_entity_poly.entity_id
_entity_poly.type
_entity_poly.pdbx_seq_one_letter_code
_entity_poly.pdbx_strand_id
1 'polypeptide(L)' 'MSFQIEINKKIVTVKLENRKNIKHCYMRVLKEDLIQIRANRYFTLYDARNLVEKKLD' A
#
# COMPACT_ATOMS: atom_id res chain seq x y z
N MET A 1 -0.54 8.13 6.27
CA MET A 1 0.18 7.13 7.06
C MET A 1 1.16 6.38 6.16
N SER A 2 2.34 6.12 6.64
CA SER A 2 3.32 5.36 5.86
C SER A 2 3.95 4.28 6.72
N PHE A 3 4.37 3.21 6.09
CA PHE A 3 5.04 2.10 6.76
C PHE A 3 5.98 1.42 5.77
N GLN A 4 6.84 0.57 6.29
CA GLN A 4 7.81 -0.16 5.47
C GLN A 4 7.55 -1.66 5.58
N ILE A 5 7.73 -2.35 4.46
CA ILE A 5 7.64 -3.80 4.43
C ILE A 5 8.86 -4.33 3.69
N GLU A 6 9.22 -5.57 3.99
CA GLU A 6 10.31 -6.25 3.28
C GLU A 6 9.73 -7.25 2.29
N ILE A 7 10.11 -7.10 1.03
CA ILE A 7 9.71 -7.99 -0.04
C ILE A 7 10.95 -8.40 -0.82
N ASN A 8 11.20 -9.70 -0.89
CA ASN A 8 12.36 -10.24 -1.63
C ASN A 8 13.69 -9.57 -1.21
N LYS A 9 13.87 -9.41 0.10
CA LYS A 9 15.06 -8.81 0.70
C LYS A 9 15.23 -7.32 0.41
N LYS A 10 14.19 -6.67 -0.12
CA LYS A 10 14.17 -5.22 -0.33
C LYS A 10 13.16 -4.58 0.58
N ILE A 11 13.50 -3.40 1.10
CA ILE A 11 12.58 -2.62 1.93
C ILE A 11 11.82 -1.67 1.03
N VAL A 12 10.49 -1.77 1.10
CA VAL A 12 9.60 -0.94 0.30
C VAL A 12 8.78 -0.07 1.24
N THR A 13 8.74 1.23 0.95
CA THR A 13 7.91 2.17 1.71
C THR A 13 6.53 2.23 1.06
N VAL A 14 5.50 2.09 1.89
CA VAL A 14 4.12 2.14 1.44
C VAL A 14 3.44 3.33 2.10
N LYS A 15 2.89 4.22 1.29
CA LYS A 15 2.09 5.35 1.77
C LYS A 15 0.63 5.00 1.64
N LEU A 16 -0.05 4.93 2.76
CA LEU A 16 -1.48 4.62 2.80
C LEU A 16 -2.28 5.88 3.05
N GLU A 17 -3.20 6.17 2.14
CA GLU A 17 -4.11 7.30 2.26
C GLU A 17 -5.53 6.79 2.34
N ASN A 18 -6.22 7.09 3.45
CA ASN A 18 -7.60 6.69 3.67
C ASN A 18 -8.51 7.88 3.38
N ARG A 19 -9.48 7.67 2.49
CA ARG A 19 -10.43 8.71 2.11
C ARG A 19 -11.86 8.22 2.26
N LYS A 20 -12.76 9.14 2.64
CA LYS A 20 -14.16 8.77 2.91
C LYS A 20 -14.94 8.32 1.69
N ASN A 21 -14.65 8.91 0.53
CA ASN A 21 -15.50 8.73 -0.65
C ASN A 21 -14.92 7.78 -1.70
N ILE A 22 -13.92 7.01 -1.33
CA ILE A 22 -13.33 6.05 -2.24
C ILE A 22 -14.03 4.70 -2.07
N LYS A 23 -14.56 4.18 -3.17
CA LYS A 23 -15.22 2.87 -3.17
C LYS A 23 -14.25 1.73 -3.46
N HIS A 24 -13.18 2.01 -4.16
CA HIS A 24 -12.20 1.01 -4.57
C HIS A 24 -10.83 1.36 -4.05
N CYS A 25 -10.01 0.34 -3.92
CA CYS A 25 -8.63 0.48 -3.52
C CYS A 25 -7.76 0.71 -4.76
N TYR A 26 -6.89 1.70 -4.70
CA TYR A 26 -5.96 2.02 -5.78
C TYR A 26 -4.54 1.90 -5.30
N MET A 27 -3.71 1.20 -6.05
CA MET A 27 -2.30 1.07 -5.76
C MET A 27 -1.50 1.64 -6.92
N ARG A 28 -0.51 2.48 -6.61
CA ARG A 28 0.35 3.08 -7.60
C ARG A 28 1.81 2.95 -7.18
N VAL A 29 2.63 2.42 -8.06
CA VAL A 29 4.07 2.34 -7.82
C VAL A 29 4.69 3.65 -8.29
N LEU A 30 5.22 4.43 -7.35
CA LEU A 30 5.83 5.73 -7.65
C LEU A 30 7.30 5.58 -7.99
N LYS A 31 7.99 4.70 -7.27
CA LYS A 31 9.40 4.37 -7.48
C LYS A 31 9.59 2.90 -7.18
N GLU A 32 10.78 2.40 -7.46
CA GLU A 32 11.12 1.01 -7.22
C GLU A 32 10.85 0.58 -5.77
N ASP A 33 11.04 1.48 -4.82
CA ASP A 33 10.88 1.21 -3.40
C ASP A 33 9.78 2.05 -2.74
N LEU A 34 8.89 2.66 -3.53
CA LEU A 34 7.86 3.55 -3.01
C LEU A 34 6.53 3.28 -3.69
N ILE A 35 5.56 2.88 -2.89
CA ILE A 35 4.21 2.56 -3.35
C ILE A 35 3.21 3.45 -2.63
N GLN A 36 2.22 3.95 -3.36
CA GLN A 36 1.13 4.70 -2.80
C GLN A 36 -0.16 3.90 -2.93
N ILE A 37 -0.92 3.81 -1.83
CA ILE A 37 -2.23 3.16 -1.80
C ILE A 37 -3.26 4.18 -1.36
N ARG A 38 -4.34 4.29 -2.13
CA ARG A 38 -5.52 5.08 -1.75
C ARG A 38 -6.68 4.12 -1.55
N ALA A 39 -7.32 4.21 -0.41
CA ALA A 39 -8.40 3.29 -0.06
C ALA A 39 -9.40 3.97 0.85
N ASN A 40 -10.50 3.29 1.12
CA ASN A 40 -11.51 3.83 2.02
C ASN A 40 -11.02 3.83 3.47
N ARG A 41 -11.81 4.42 4.35
CA ARG A 41 -11.42 4.59 5.76
C ARG A 41 -11.31 3.26 6.54
N TYR A 42 -11.88 2.20 6.02
CA TYR A 42 -11.82 0.88 6.68
C TYR A 42 -10.60 0.05 6.28
N PHE A 43 -9.87 0.51 5.30
CA PHE A 43 -8.69 -0.20 4.82
C PHE A 43 -7.55 -0.05 5.82
N THR A 44 -7.05 -1.17 6.32
CA THR A 44 -6.05 -1.19 7.38
C THR A 44 -4.64 -1.35 6.82
N LEU A 45 -3.64 -1.17 7.69
CA LEU A 45 -2.24 -1.45 7.32
C LEU A 45 -2.05 -2.91 6.94
N TYR A 46 -2.77 -3.79 7.60
CA TYR A 46 -2.72 -5.22 7.29
C TYR A 46 -3.23 -5.50 5.88
N ASP A 47 -4.33 -4.86 5.50
CA ASP A 47 -4.87 -4.98 4.16
C ASP A 47 -3.90 -4.44 3.12
N ALA A 48 -3.26 -3.30 3.42
CA ALA A 48 -2.29 -2.71 2.52
C ALA A 48 -1.08 -3.62 2.31
N ARG A 49 -0.59 -4.21 3.39
CA ARG A 49 0.52 -5.15 3.31
C ARG A 49 0.18 -6.36 2.45
N ASN A 50 -0.99 -6.93 2.66
CA ASN A 50 -1.43 -8.08 1.87
C ASN A 50 -1.56 -7.73 0.39
N LEU A 51 -2.09 -6.56 0.09
CA LEU A 51 -2.23 -6.11 -1.29
C LEU A 51 -0.88 -5.98 -1.97
N VAL A 52 0.09 -5.37 -1.31
CA VAL A 52 1.42 -5.16 -1.86
C VAL A 52 2.13 -6.51 -2.07
N GLU A 53 2.08 -7.38 -1.09
CA GLU A 53 2.71 -8.71 -1.20
C GLU A 53 2.11 -9.50 -2.36
N LYS A 54 0.80 -9.43 -2.53
CA LYS A 54 0.12 -10.15 -3.62
C LYS A 54 0.48 -9.61 -4.99
N LYS A 55 0.65 -8.30 -5.12
CA LYS A 55 0.92 -7.67 -6.42
C LYS A 55 2.38 -7.75 -6.83
N LEU A 56 3.29 -7.74 -5.87
CA LEU A 56 4.73 -7.72 -6.15
C LEU A 56 5.38 -9.10 -6.05
N ASP A 57 4.65 -10.07 -5.61
CA ASP A 57 5.17 -11.42 -5.41
C ASP A 57 5.21 -12.20 -6.73
#